data_45578fc75e71b7040853070e1468aa6f
#
_entry.id   45578fc75e71b7040853070e1468aa6f
#
_cell.length_a   1.000
_cell.length_b   1.000
_cell.length_c   1.000
_cell.angle_alpha   90.00
_cell.angle_beta   90.00
_cell.angle_gamma   90.00
#
_symmetry.space_group_name_H-M   'P 1'
#
loop_
_entity.id
_entity.type
_entity.pdbx_description
1 polymer ?
#
loop_
_entity_poly.entity_id
_entity_poly.type
_entity_poly.pdbx_seq_one_letter_code
_entity_poly.pdbx_strand_id
1 'polypeptide(L)'
;MARIDINTKGGSEWLNHWAKLRIGYFTIGTWIGITLALRFFVPGFVWGYSIWWALPLGIVGGFLYLLIWMGKQTADVQLEREKEAIIEASKTPEQRASEAAAREAEAVQRRAEMRQQFIGLHLGDSVGMMYGRGHVGGVPQGQHVELAREDASKNIIIFGGTGGGKTSRSINPLLRQLFMQNAGALIFDIKTDFIKEVGALTNMAGRSFKVVGDGGMTLNLFRGCTPELAASYLKSCFLVQGQGSGDGAFWVDSSTEMARHCLNLLNLLRPHQYSIAGLYDIVFDNEARNALVLEGTEKLAEMSDRDQRLFNQSSRFFVNVWNEHDEKLRKNILGTMNAVLSPFAHPDMVDAFSIESEQGEADMTELVNDGAVFLVNLPMTKYGREGARFAYLLVKLRFMNMMRERRTRQDWNQDRPVAFVCDEYQAIVDPISDTDFWDKSRSTRTIGIVSMQGVASLVHALGNNKAVAEAILQNFRQRIIFRTEDEATLRHIRDVLGQVDVLMTSTGYSASESETISGVNAFGGKNLSLSSSESESENSSMQRQDLFGSNDMRSLSADYCLFIGNIGDHAVDEVLAVKPLYVN
;
A
#
# COMPACT_ATOMS: atom_id res chain seq x y z
N MET A 1 21.68 53.52 28.08
CA MET A 1 21.05 52.20 28.35
C MET A 1 20.09 51.90 27.22
N ALA A 2 20.48 51.01 26.29
CA ALA A 2 19.63 50.62 25.19
C ALA A 2 18.41 49.87 25.75
N ARG A 3 17.20 50.29 25.45
CA ARG A 3 15.97 49.56 25.73
C ARG A 3 16.03 48.26 24.90
N ILE A 4 16.27 47.17 25.57
CA ILE A 4 16.17 45.85 24.96
C ILE A 4 14.68 45.59 24.71
N ASP A 5 14.33 45.50 23.43
CA ASP A 5 12.97 45.17 23.02
C ASP A 5 12.69 43.72 23.36
N ILE A 6 11.86 43.52 24.41
CA ILE A 6 11.54 42.20 25.00
C ILE A 6 10.73 41.34 24.02
N ASN A 7 10.24 41.90 22.93
CA ASN A 7 9.40 41.25 21.93
C ASN A 7 10.17 40.55 20.77
N THR A 8 11.51 40.63 20.77
CA THR A 8 12.31 39.93 19.76
C THR A 8 12.74 38.55 20.25
N LYS A 9 12.94 37.62 19.30
CA LYS A 9 13.40 36.24 19.58
C LYS A 9 14.71 36.25 20.40
N GLY A 10 15.59 37.20 20.18
CA GLY A 10 16.81 37.37 20.97
C GLY A 10 16.58 37.87 22.40
N GLY A 11 15.52 38.69 22.64
CA GLY A 11 15.15 39.13 23.99
C GLY A 11 14.63 37.99 24.88
N SER A 12 13.91 37.03 24.30
CA SER A 12 13.42 35.86 25.04
C SER A 12 14.55 34.90 25.40
N GLU A 13 15.53 34.70 24.55
CA GLU A 13 16.71 33.88 24.81
C GLU A 13 17.58 34.49 25.91
N TRP A 14 17.79 35.83 25.89
CA TRP A 14 18.53 36.55 26.92
C TRP A 14 17.82 36.45 28.30
N LEU A 15 16.50 36.65 28.36
CA LEU A 15 15.72 36.48 29.59
C LEU A 15 15.75 35.06 30.12
N ASN A 16 15.74 34.05 29.26
CA ASN A 16 15.88 32.64 29.65
C ASN A 16 17.29 32.36 30.22
N HIS A 17 18.31 32.96 29.66
CA HIS A 17 19.67 32.82 30.17
C HIS A 17 19.83 33.46 31.55
N TRP A 18 19.28 34.68 31.73
CA TRP A 18 19.28 35.37 33.01
C TRP A 18 18.41 34.72 34.07
N ALA A 19 17.28 34.10 33.69
CA ALA A 19 16.45 33.32 34.62
C ALA A 19 17.18 32.08 35.12
N LYS A 20 17.90 31.36 34.26
CA LYS A 20 18.75 30.24 34.63
C LYS A 20 19.86 30.64 35.60
N LEU A 21 20.55 31.73 35.33
CA LEU A 21 21.60 32.28 36.18
C LEU A 21 21.03 32.68 37.57
N ARG A 22 19.89 33.41 37.63
CA ARG A 22 19.28 33.85 38.90
C ARG A 22 18.85 32.70 39.77
N ILE A 23 18.26 31.64 39.20
CA ILE A 23 17.87 30.44 39.97
C ILE A 23 19.12 29.73 40.49
N GLY A 24 20.16 29.60 39.66
CA GLY A 24 21.45 29.08 40.11
C GLY A 24 22.07 29.87 41.26
N TYR A 25 22.10 31.20 41.15
CA TYR A 25 22.61 32.08 42.21
C TYR A 25 21.72 32.03 43.47
N PHE A 26 20.40 31.96 43.34
CA PHE A 26 19.50 31.83 44.47
C PHE A 26 19.70 30.50 45.19
N THR A 27 19.80 29.37 44.47
CA THR A 27 20.05 28.05 45.04
C THR A 27 21.40 27.98 45.75
N ILE A 28 22.45 28.51 45.15
CA ILE A 28 23.77 28.56 45.75
C ILE A 28 23.80 29.53 46.96
N GLY A 29 23.18 30.71 46.87
CA GLY A 29 23.07 31.67 47.95
C GLY A 29 22.32 31.12 49.15
N THR A 30 21.19 30.43 48.92
CA THR A 30 20.38 29.81 49.97
C THR A 30 21.14 28.65 50.62
N TRP A 31 21.83 27.84 49.85
CA TRP A 31 22.69 26.77 50.34
C TRP A 31 23.81 27.33 51.22
N ILE A 32 24.56 28.37 50.76
CA ILE A 32 25.60 29.03 51.54
C ILE A 32 25.01 29.63 52.84
N GLY A 33 23.89 30.35 52.77
CA GLY A 33 23.23 30.93 53.91
C GLY A 33 22.81 29.92 54.96
N ILE A 34 22.17 28.83 54.60
CA ILE A 34 21.78 27.75 55.48
C ILE A 34 23.03 27.07 56.09
N THR A 35 24.06 26.82 55.28
CA THR A 35 25.30 26.17 55.74
C THR A 35 26.02 27.05 56.77
N LEU A 36 26.10 28.39 56.54
CA LEU A 36 26.66 29.34 57.50
C LEU A 36 25.82 29.44 58.79
N ALA A 37 24.51 29.48 58.70
CA ALA A 37 23.61 29.49 59.84
C ALA A 37 23.77 28.22 60.70
N LEU A 38 23.81 27.04 60.07
CA LEU A 38 24.00 25.78 60.77
C LEU A 38 25.36 25.70 61.45
N ARG A 39 26.42 26.26 60.85
CA ARG A 39 27.73 26.35 61.47
C ARG A 39 27.73 27.25 62.72
N PHE A 40 26.96 28.30 62.69
CA PHE A 40 26.92 29.27 63.80
C PHE A 40 26.08 28.77 64.99
N PHE A 41 25.01 28.03 64.72
CA PHE A 41 24.05 27.62 65.73
C PHE A 41 24.18 26.14 66.17
N VAL A 42 24.92 25.28 65.42
CA VAL A 42 25.09 23.85 65.73
C VAL A 42 26.54 23.56 66.02
N PRO A 43 26.91 23.33 67.31
CA PRO A 43 28.26 22.96 67.68
C PRO A 43 28.65 21.60 67.05
N GLY A 44 29.83 21.54 66.37
CA GLY A 44 30.30 20.31 65.74
C GLY A 44 29.85 20.07 64.29
N PHE A 45 29.18 21.04 63.65
CA PHE A 45 28.78 20.93 62.26
C PHE A 45 29.99 20.85 61.32
N VAL A 46 30.10 19.76 60.56
CA VAL A 46 31.17 19.48 59.60
C VAL A 46 30.79 19.87 58.18
N TRP A 47 31.67 20.58 57.46
CA TRP A 47 31.41 21.05 56.08
C TRP A 47 31.01 19.96 55.08
N GLY A 48 31.42 18.71 55.31
CA GLY A 48 31.02 17.58 54.47
C GLY A 48 29.52 17.30 54.41
N TYR A 49 28.78 17.67 55.45
CA TYR A 49 27.29 17.51 55.47
C TYR A 49 26.57 18.53 54.59
N SER A 50 27.21 19.59 54.13
CA SER A 50 26.61 20.59 53.23
C SER A 50 26.21 20.01 51.89
N ILE A 51 26.86 18.92 51.44
CA ILE A 51 26.51 18.22 50.19
C ILE A 51 25.10 17.63 50.26
N TRP A 52 24.66 17.14 51.41
CA TRP A 52 23.30 16.58 51.60
C TRP A 52 22.18 17.59 51.45
N TRP A 53 22.48 18.90 51.61
CA TRP A 53 21.51 19.97 51.42
C TRP A 53 21.53 20.56 49.99
N ALA A 54 22.67 20.47 49.31
CA ALA A 54 22.83 20.97 47.94
C ALA A 54 21.96 20.19 46.93
N LEU A 55 21.83 18.88 47.10
CA LEU A 55 21.07 18.01 46.23
C LEU A 55 19.54 18.29 46.26
N PRO A 56 18.87 18.32 47.42
CA PRO A 56 17.44 18.66 47.49
C PRO A 56 17.14 20.08 47.02
N LEU A 57 17.99 21.06 47.34
CA LEU A 57 17.78 22.46 46.88
C LEU A 57 17.97 22.60 45.37
N GLY A 58 18.90 21.86 44.79
CA GLY A 58 19.07 21.78 43.34
C GLY A 58 17.85 21.20 42.64
N ILE A 59 17.27 20.14 43.18
CA ILE A 59 16.06 19.51 42.63
C ILE A 59 14.86 20.46 42.74
N VAL A 60 14.65 21.09 43.90
CA VAL A 60 13.55 22.06 44.10
C VAL A 60 13.73 23.28 43.19
N GLY A 61 14.96 23.82 43.05
CA GLY A 61 15.25 24.93 42.17
C GLY A 61 15.02 24.59 40.70
N GLY A 62 15.43 23.39 40.27
CA GLY A 62 15.19 22.86 38.91
C GLY A 62 13.70 22.70 38.62
N PHE A 63 12.93 22.17 39.60
CA PHE A 63 11.49 22.01 39.44
C PHE A 63 10.74 23.35 39.38
N LEU A 64 11.09 24.30 40.25
CA LEU A 64 10.54 25.66 40.21
C LEU A 64 10.88 26.38 38.88
N TYR A 65 12.10 26.19 38.40
CA TYR A 65 12.48 26.70 37.06
C TYR A 65 11.64 26.10 35.94
N LEU A 66 11.42 24.78 35.96
CA LEU A 66 10.59 24.08 34.98
C LEU A 66 9.15 24.63 34.98
N LEU A 67 8.54 24.81 36.19
CA LEU A 67 7.20 25.37 36.33
C LEU A 67 7.10 26.82 35.80
N ILE A 68 8.08 27.66 36.12
CA ILE A 68 8.12 29.05 35.63
C ILE A 68 8.33 29.07 34.09
N TRP A 69 9.19 28.18 33.55
CA TRP A 69 9.42 28.09 32.11
C TRP A 69 8.16 27.61 31.36
N MET A 70 7.47 26.57 31.88
CA MET A 70 6.20 26.09 31.32
C MET A 70 5.10 27.16 31.38
N GLY A 71 4.97 27.84 32.53
CA GLY A 71 4.01 28.92 32.69
C GLY A 71 4.27 30.10 31.74
N LYS A 72 5.54 30.38 31.44
CA LYS A 72 5.92 31.44 30.50
C LYS A 72 5.65 31.06 29.05
N GLN A 73 5.95 29.82 28.66
CA GLN A 73 5.62 29.32 27.31
C GLN A 73 4.10 29.36 27.05
N THR A 74 3.31 28.94 28.03
CA THR A 74 1.84 29.01 27.90
C THR A 74 1.33 30.44 27.81
N ALA A 75 1.91 31.36 28.59
CA ALA A 75 1.54 32.78 28.56
C ALA A 75 1.94 33.46 27.24
N ASP A 76 3.13 33.16 26.71
CA ASP A 76 3.59 33.71 25.42
C ASP A 76 2.72 33.23 24.26
N VAL A 77 2.33 31.94 24.25
CA VAL A 77 1.40 31.37 23.24
C VAL A 77 0.00 31.97 23.37
N GLN A 78 -0.47 32.21 24.60
CA GLN A 78 -1.77 32.86 24.82
C GLN A 78 -1.73 34.33 24.37
N LEU A 79 -0.66 35.06 24.67
CA LEU A 79 -0.50 36.44 24.24
C LEU A 79 -0.41 36.56 22.72
N GLU A 80 0.27 35.66 22.03
CA GLU A 80 0.29 35.62 20.57
C GLU A 80 -1.10 35.34 19.99
N ARG A 81 -1.82 34.38 20.54
CA ARG A 81 -3.20 34.07 20.14
C ARG A 81 -4.16 35.26 20.38
N GLU A 82 -4.02 35.96 21.50
CA GLU A 82 -4.80 37.17 21.78
C GLU A 82 -4.47 38.31 20.79
N LYS A 83 -3.19 38.52 20.46
CA LYS A 83 -2.78 39.49 19.44
C LYS A 83 -3.32 39.12 18.07
N GLU A 84 -3.22 37.86 17.66
CA GLU A 84 -3.79 37.37 16.40
C GLU A 84 -5.31 37.54 16.38
N ALA A 85 -5.99 37.24 17.48
CA ALA A 85 -7.44 37.42 17.61
C ALA A 85 -7.86 38.89 17.51
N ILE A 86 -7.10 39.82 18.12
CA ILE A 86 -7.33 41.26 18.04
C ILE A 86 -7.11 41.77 16.61
N ILE A 87 -6.03 41.32 15.94
CA ILE A 87 -5.74 41.68 14.55
C ILE A 87 -6.86 41.12 13.65
N GLU A 88 -7.27 39.88 13.85
CA GLU A 88 -8.35 39.24 13.07
C GLU A 88 -9.70 39.94 13.30
N ALA A 89 -9.98 40.34 14.55
CA ALA A 89 -11.20 41.09 14.89
C ALA A 89 -11.21 42.54 14.30
N SER A 90 -10.06 43.14 14.13
CA SER A 90 -9.94 44.50 13.56
C SER A 90 -10.05 44.56 12.04
N LYS A 91 -9.97 43.40 11.34
CA LYS A 91 -10.10 43.35 9.88
C LYS A 91 -11.54 43.56 9.44
N THR A 92 -11.71 44.36 8.41
CA THR A 92 -13.02 44.54 7.78
C THR A 92 -13.45 43.24 7.05
N PRO A 93 -14.75 43.00 6.83
CA PRO A 93 -15.21 41.84 6.06
C PRO A 93 -14.57 41.72 4.67
N GLU A 94 -14.30 42.85 4.01
CA GLU A 94 -13.63 42.90 2.70
C GLU A 94 -12.16 42.48 2.79
N GLN A 95 -11.45 42.91 3.83
CA GLN A 95 -10.06 42.51 4.07
C GLN A 95 -9.95 41.01 4.39
N ARG A 96 -10.88 40.42 5.17
CA ARG A 96 -10.93 38.99 5.42
C ARG A 96 -11.20 38.20 4.16
N ALA A 97 -12.14 38.67 3.31
CA ALA A 97 -12.45 38.02 2.04
C ALA A 97 -11.25 38.09 1.07
N SER A 98 -10.56 39.25 1.01
CA SER A 98 -9.37 39.42 0.17
C SER A 98 -8.20 38.54 0.63
N GLU A 99 -7.92 38.46 1.93
CA GLU A 99 -6.86 37.58 2.46
C GLU A 99 -7.19 36.10 2.30
N ALA A 100 -8.46 35.72 2.48
CA ALA A 100 -8.91 34.34 2.23
C ALA A 100 -8.74 33.98 0.75
N ALA A 101 -9.14 34.87 -0.15
CA ALA A 101 -8.95 34.67 -1.59
C ALA A 101 -7.47 34.62 -1.98
N ALA A 102 -6.61 35.47 -1.39
CA ALA A 102 -5.17 35.45 -1.63
C ALA A 102 -4.52 34.15 -1.13
N ARG A 103 -4.88 33.67 0.08
CA ARG A 103 -4.41 32.39 0.63
C ARG A 103 -4.88 31.20 -0.22
N GLU A 104 -6.09 31.26 -0.72
CA GLU A 104 -6.65 30.24 -1.60
C GLU A 104 -5.93 30.26 -2.96
N ALA A 105 -5.69 31.43 -3.54
CA ALA A 105 -4.93 31.57 -4.78
C ALA A 105 -3.48 31.08 -4.63
N GLU A 106 -2.80 31.41 -3.53
CA GLU A 106 -1.45 30.92 -3.24
C GLU A 106 -1.44 29.40 -3.03
N ALA A 107 -2.44 28.86 -2.35
CA ALA A 107 -2.60 27.41 -2.17
C ALA A 107 -2.87 26.70 -3.51
N VAL A 108 -3.68 27.29 -4.38
CA VAL A 108 -3.96 26.79 -5.74
C VAL A 108 -2.69 26.85 -6.59
N GLN A 109 -1.94 27.94 -6.54
CA GLN A 109 -0.69 28.08 -7.28
C GLN A 109 0.37 27.08 -6.79
N ARG A 110 0.58 26.94 -5.47
CA ARG A 110 1.46 25.94 -4.88
C ARG A 110 1.06 24.49 -5.26
N ARG A 111 -0.24 24.22 -5.29
CA ARG A 111 -0.76 22.93 -5.74
C ARG A 111 -0.52 22.72 -7.23
N ALA A 112 -0.63 23.76 -8.06
CA ALA A 112 -0.37 23.68 -9.49
C ALA A 112 1.12 23.44 -9.78
N GLU A 113 2.02 24.09 -9.06
CA GLU A 113 3.47 23.87 -9.15
C GLU A 113 3.88 22.45 -8.72
N MET A 114 3.32 21.94 -7.61
CA MET A 114 3.53 20.55 -7.18
C MET A 114 2.93 19.52 -8.14
N ARG A 115 1.88 19.88 -8.89
CA ARG A 115 1.24 19.01 -9.89
C ARG A 115 2.07 18.80 -11.15
N GLN A 116 2.99 19.67 -11.46
CA GLN A 116 3.77 19.60 -12.70
C GLN A 116 4.99 18.66 -12.62
N GLN A 117 5.42 18.30 -11.42
CA GLN A 117 6.62 17.48 -11.25
C GLN A 117 6.38 16.35 -10.26
N PHE A 118 6.56 15.11 -10.73
CA PHE A 118 6.61 13.95 -9.82
C PHE A 118 7.94 14.00 -9.06
N ILE A 119 7.87 14.30 -7.77
CA ILE A 119 9.05 14.46 -6.91
C ILE A 119 9.50 13.11 -6.37
N GLY A 120 8.56 12.23 -6.05
CA GLY A 120 8.82 10.90 -5.49
C GLY A 120 7.70 10.44 -4.56
N LEU A 121 7.83 9.22 -4.07
CA LEU A 121 6.95 8.64 -3.04
C LEU A 121 7.79 8.36 -1.79
N HIS A 122 7.56 9.13 -0.74
CA HIS A 122 8.15 8.87 0.57
C HIS A 122 7.46 7.67 1.22
N LEU A 123 8.24 6.65 1.60
CA LEU A 123 7.74 5.43 2.23
C LEU A 123 7.79 5.49 3.75
N GLY A 124 8.84 6.09 4.31
CA GLY A 124 9.08 6.20 5.74
C GLY A 124 10.52 6.55 6.06
N ASP A 125 10.84 6.58 7.34
CA ASP A 125 12.16 6.91 7.85
C ASP A 125 12.88 5.63 8.31
N SER A 126 14.13 5.44 7.90
CA SER A 126 14.93 4.28 8.25
C SER A 126 15.15 4.19 9.77
N VAL A 127 14.98 2.99 10.33
CA VAL A 127 15.32 2.66 11.72
C VAL A 127 16.79 2.28 11.87
N GLY A 128 17.45 1.85 10.78
CA GLY A 128 18.86 1.43 10.78
C GLY A 128 19.08 0.02 11.33
N MET A 129 18.05 -0.80 11.39
CA MET A 129 18.16 -2.17 11.94
C MET A 129 18.99 -3.08 11.05
N MET A 130 18.72 -3.08 9.74
CA MET A 130 19.46 -3.89 8.78
C MET A 130 20.86 -3.34 8.56
N TYR A 131 21.00 -2.01 8.55
CA TYR A 131 22.30 -1.34 8.52
C TYR A 131 23.17 -1.75 9.72
N GLY A 132 22.61 -1.75 10.93
CA GLY A 132 23.30 -2.18 12.15
C GLY A 132 23.71 -3.66 12.16
N ARG A 133 23.05 -4.50 11.36
CA ARG A 133 23.40 -5.91 11.13
C ARG A 133 24.44 -6.11 10.02
N GLY A 134 24.94 -5.03 9.42
CA GLY A 134 25.93 -5.07 8.34
C GLY A 134 25.39 -5.52 6.99
N HIS A 135 24.06 -5.42 6.78
CA HIS A 135 23.47 -5.74 5.49
C HIS A 135 23.83 -4.70 4.42
N VAL A 136 24.18 -5.17 3.22
CA VAL A 136 24.61 -4.29 2.11
C VAL A 136 23.51 -3.33 1.68
N GLY A 137 22.24 -3.78 1.71
CA GLY A 137 21.07 -2.96 1.42
C GLY A 137 20.54 -2.15 2.61
N GLY A 138 21.19 -2.23 3.78
CA GLY A 138 20.79 -1.49 4.98
C GLY A 138 20.99 0.02 4.85
N VAL A 139 20.08 0.80 5.44
CA VAL A 139 20.09 2.26 5.40
C VAL A 139 20.33 2.82 6.81
N PRO A 140 21.27 3.77 7.01
CA PRO A 140 21.50 4.39 8.31
C PRO A 140 20.22 4.98 8.92
N GLN A 141 20.14 4.98 10.25
CA GLN A 141 18.98 5.50 10.99
C GLN A 141 18.67 6.96 10.64
N GLY A 142 17.39 7.27 10.51
CA GLY A 142 16.87 8.61 10.31
C GLY A 142 16.93 9.12 8.86
N GLN A 143 17.36 8.29 7.92
CA GLN A 143 17.31 8.65 6.50
C GLN A 143 15.91 8.40 5.92
N HIS A 144 15.46 9.31 5.06
CA HIS A 144 14.22 9.16 4.32
C HIS A 144 14.39 8.13 3.20
N VAL A 145 13.43 7.20 3.11
CA VAL A 145 13.37 6.25 2.01
C VAL A 145 12.29 6.70 1.05
N GLU A 146 12.72 7.08 -0.16
CA GLU A 146 11.87 7.65 -1.20
C GLU A 146 12.04 6.89 -2.52
N LEU A 147 10.94 6.66 -3.21
CA LEU A 147 10.93 6.08 -4.55
C LEU A 147 10.77 7.20 -5.57
N ALA A 148 11.76 7.36 -6.44
CA ALA A 148 11.60 8.14 -7.65
C ALA A 148 10.51 7.53 -8.56
N ARG A 149 10.06 8.26 -9.58
CA ARG A 149 9.01 7.77 -10.50
C ARG A 149 9.36 6.42 -11.13
N GLU A 150 10.60 6.25 -11.55
CA GLU A 150 11.09 5.02 -12.17
C GLU A 150 11.07 3.85 -11.19
N ASP A 151 11.39 4.11 -9.93
CA ASP A 151 11.41 3.09 -8.86
C ASP A 151 9.98 2.74 -8.40
N ALA A 152 9.10 3.72 -8.30
CA ALA A 152 7.68 3.49 -8.01
C ALA A 152 7.00 2.66 -9.12
N SER A 153 7.41 2.86 -10.40
CA SER A 153 6.92 2.09 -11.54
C SER A 153 7.46 0.64 -11.59
N LYS A 154 8.34 0.25 -10.66
CA LYS A 154 8.70 -1.17 -10.42
C LYS A 154 7.68 -1.90 -9.57
N ASN A 155 6.54 -1.28 -9.30
CA ASN A 155 5.36 -1.72 -8.57
C ASN A 155 5.61 -2.02 -7.09
N ILE A 156 4.60 -1.72 -6.28
CA ILE A 156 4.63 -1.82 -4.82
C ILE A 156 3.64 -2.89 -4.39
N ILE A 157 4.12 -3.87 -3.63
CA ILE A 157 3.26 -4.86 -2.97
C ILE A 157 3.35 -4.71 -1.46
N ILE A 158 2.21 -4.77 -0.80
CA ILE A 158 2.08 -4.55 0.64
C ILE A 158 1.52 -5.82 1.28
N PHE A 159 2.29 -6.42 2.18
CA PHE A 159 1.87 -7.57 2.97
C PHE A 159 1.60 -7.20 4.42
N GLY A 160 0.71 -7.93 5.07
CA GLY A 160 0.45 -7.79 6.49
C GLY A 160 -0.90 -8.36 6.91
N GLY A 161 -1.01 -8.80 8.14
CA GLY A 161 -2.25 -9.32 8.71
C GLY A 161 -3.39 -8.30 8.75
N THR A 162 -4.59 -8.77 9.06
CA THR A 162 -5.76 -7.90 9.26
C THR A 162 -5.50 -6.94 10.42
N GLY A 163 -5.82 -5.64 10.23
CA GLY A 163 -5.53 -4.62 11.24
C GLY A 163 -4.06 -4.21 11.36
N GLY A 164 -3.15 -4.76 10.53
CA GLY A 164 -1.73 -4.46 10.55
C GLY A 164 -1.32 -3.06 10.05
N GLY A 165 -2.28 -2.22 9.65
CA GLY A 165 -2.01 -0.85 9.23
C GLY A 165 -1.71 -0.66 7.75
N LYS A 166 -1.89 -1.68 6.90
CA LYS A 166 -1.63 -1.60 5.46
C LYS A 166 -2.27 -0.38 4.81
N THR A 167 -3.57 -0.17 5.05
CA THR A 167 -4.32 0.94 4.47
C THR A 167 -3.89 2.27 5.05
N SER A 168 -3.96 2.45 6.36
CA SER A 168 -3.70 3.75 7.02
C SER A 168 -2.22 4.18 7.00
N ARG A 169 -1.26 3.24 6.99
CA ARG A 169 0.17 3.55 7.08
C ARG A 169 0.94 3.43 5.76
N SER A 170 0.32 2.83 4.74
CA SER A 170 0.97 2.68 3.44
C SER A 170 0.09 3.17 2.30
N ILE A 171 -1.10 2.60 2.08
CA ILE A 171 -1.95 2.95 0.94
C ILE A 171 -2.38 4.42 0.99
N ASN A 172 -2.96 4.89 2.12
CA ASN A 172 -3.43 6.26 2.26
C ASN A 172 -2.30 7.31 2.11
N PRO A 173 -1.12 7.17 2.77
CA PRO A 173 0.00 8.06 2.55
C PRO A 173 0.49 8.11 1.10
N LEU A 174 0.56 6.95 0.43
CA LEU A 174 0.97 6.87 -0.98
C LEU A 174 -0.07 7.52 -1.91
N LEU A 175 -1.36 7.23 -1.72
CA LEU A 175 -2.44 7.85 -2.49
C LEU A 175 -2.46 9.37 -2.33
N ARG A 176 -2.33 9.87 -1.09
CA ARG A 176 -2.24 11.32 -0.86
C ARG A 176 -1.11 11.96 -1.67
N GLN A 177 0.08 11.35 -1.65
CA GLN A 177 1.23 11.86 -2.39
C GLN A 177 0.98 11.83 -3.91
N LEU A 178 0.41 10.74 -4.44
CA LEU A 178 0.06 10.61 -5.85
C LEU A 178 -1.00 11.64 -6.28
N PHE A 179 -2.03 11.86 -5.45
CA PHE A 179 -3.06 12.85 -5.75
C PHE A 179 -2.52 14.28 -5.74
N MET A 180 -1.63 14.60 -4.81
CA MET A 180 -0.96 15.91 -4.78
C MET A 180 -0.08 16.14 -6.00
N GLN A 181 0.47 15.08 -6.61
CA GLN A 181 1.32 15.11 -7.80
C GLN A 181 0.53 14.92 -9.11
N ASN A 182 -0.79 15.07 -9.07
CA ASN A 182 -1.69 14.94 -10.24
C ASN A 182 -1.57 13.61 -11.00
N ALA A 183 -1.23 12.53 -10.32
CA ALA A 183 -1.30 11.20 -10.90
C ALA A 183 -2.75 10.80 -11.18
N GLY A 184 -3.00 10.07 -12.27
CA GLY A 184 -4.25 9.35 -12.44
C GLY A 184 -4.31 8.16 -11.50
N ALA A 185 -5.50 7.70 -11.12
CA ALA A 185 -5.62 6.53 -10.28
C ALA A 185 -6.88 5.72 -10.57
N LEU A 186 -6.71 4.42 -10.76
CA LEU A 186 -7.79 3.44 -10.75
C LEU A 186 -7.70 2.65 -9.43
N ILE A 187 -8.74 2.75 -8.63
CA ILE A 187 -8.79 2.18 -7.27
C ILE A 187 -9.90 1.15 -7.20
N PHE A 188 -9.57 -0.04 -6.74
CA PHE A 188 -10.52 -1.14 -6.54
C PHE A 188 -10.92 -1.22 -5.07
N ASP A 189 -12.18 -0.93 -4.77
CA ASP A 189 -12.75 -1.05 -3.43
C ASP A 189 -13.42 -2.42 -3.25
N ILE A 190 -12.59 -3.43 -3.02
CA ILE A 190 -13.08 -4.82 -2.87
C ILE A 190 -13.90 -5.00 -1.58
N LYS A 191 -13.57 -4.25 -0.52
CA LYS A 191 -14.25 -4.31 0.79
C LYS A 191 -15.45 -3.39 0.88
N THR A 192 -15.58 -2.44 -0.05
CA THR A 192 -16.65 -1.43 -0.10
C THR A 192 -16.69 -0.48 1.11
N ASP A 193 -15.53 -0.21 1.69
CA ASP A 193 -15.36 0.70 2.83
C ASP A 193 -14.39 1.87 2.52
N PHE A 194 -13.78 1.87 1.33
CA PHE A 194 -12.71 2.80 0.98
C PHE A 194 -13.18 4.13 0.35
N ILE A 195 -14.46 4.24 -0.01
CA ILE A 195 -15.02 5.43 -0.67
C ILE A 195 -14.84 6.72 0.13
N LYS A 196 -15.00 6.65 1.46
CA LYS A 196 -14.84 7.81 2.36
C LYS A 196 -13.38 8.27 2.42
N GLU A 197 -12.47 7.32 2.51
CA GLU A 197 -11.02 7.59 2.55
C GLU A 197 -10.54 8.21 1.25
N VAL A 198 -10.94 7.66 0.10
CA VAL A 198 -10.60 8.24 -1.21
C VAL A 198 -11.18 9.65 -1.35
N GLY A 199 -12.42 9.87 -0.90
CA GLY A 199 -13.04 11.19 -0.88
C GLY A 199 -12.27 12.21 -0.05
N ALA A 200 -11.86 11.84 1.16
CA ALA A 200 -11.07 12.71 2.03
C ALA A 200 -9.67 12.98 1.44
N LEU A 201 -9.00 11.95 0.92
CA LEU A 201 -7.67 12.09 0.32
C LEU A 201 -7.69 12.95 -0.95
N THR A 202 -8.69 12.82 -1.81
CA THR A 202 -8.86 13.66 -3.00
C THR A 202 -9.16 15.11 -2.62
N ASN A 203 -10.03 15.33 -1.61
CA ASN A 203 -10.30 16.67 -1.07
C ASN A 203 -9.04 17.34 -0.51
N MET A 204 -8.20 16.63 0.24
CA MET A 204 -6.91 17.14 0.73
C MET A 204 -6.00 17.59 -0.41
N ALA A 205 -6.07 16.91 -1.56
CA ALA A 205 -5.32 17.27 -2.75
C ALA A 205 -6.01 18.34 -3.63
N GLY A 206 -7.21 18.80 -3.26
CA GLY A 206 -8.02 19.73 -4.05
C GLY A 206 -8.47 19.11 -5.37
N ARG A 207 -8.83 17.82 -5.35
CA ARG A 207 -9.28 17.04 -6.51
C ARG A 207 -10.63 16.38 -6.22
N SER A 208 -11.30 15.95 -7.27
CA SER A 208 -12.49 15.10 -7.20
C SER A 208 -12.15 13.68 -7.64
N PHE A 209 -13.02 12.74 -7.32
CA PHE A 209 -12.98 11.39 -7.83
C PHE A 209 -14.34 11.01 -8.43
N LYS A 210 -14.32 10.00 -9.27
CA LYS A 210 -15.51 9.45 -9.93
C LYS A 210 -15.72 8.02 -9.46
N VAL A 211 -16.95 7.67 -9.14
CA VAL A 211 -17.31 6.29 -8.77
C VAL A 211 -17.78 5.56 -10.02
N VAL A 212 -17.29 4.33 -10.22
CA VAL A 212 -17.74 3.41 -11.27
C VAL A 212 -18.44 2.24 -10.59
N GLY A 213 -19.63 1.90 -11.06
CA GLY A 213 -20.45 0.84 -10.50
C GLY A 213 -21.60 1.37 -9.66
N ASP A 214 -21.71 0.92 -8.41
CA ASP A 214 -22.88 1.20 -7.58
C ASP A 214 -23.12 2.69 -7.33
N GLY A 215 -24.25 3.19 -7.84
CA GLY A 215 -24.64 4.60 -7.71
C GLY A 215 -23.71 5.59 -8.42
N GLY A 216 -22.84 5.11 -9.30
CA GLY A 216 -21.87 5.90 -10.02
C GLY A 216 -22.06 5.89 -11.54
N MET A 217 -20.98 6.18 -12.25
CA MET A 217 -20.92 6.15 -13.71
C MET A 217 -20.95 4.71 -14.23
N THR A 218 -21.53 4.51 -15.40
CA THR A 218 -21.45 3.25 -16.13
C THR A 218 -20.06 3.09 -16.74
N LEU A 219 -19.58 1.86 -16.84
CA LEU A 219 -18.39 1.50 -17.61
C LEU A 219 -18.73 0.33 -18.54
N ASN A 220 -19.02 0.58 -19.81
CA ASN A 220 -19.18 -0.51 -20.76
C ASN A 220 -17.84 -1.24 -20.95
N LEU A 221 -17.78 -2.49 -20.48
CA LEU A 221 -16.55 -3.29 -20.42
C LEU A 221 -15.95 -3.61 -21.79
N PHE A 222 -16.76 -3.59 -22.85
CA PHE A 222 -16.36 -3.93 -24.21
C PHE A 222 -16.27 -2.74 -25.17
N ARG A 223 -16.74 -1.55 -24.78
CA ARG A 223 -16.68 -0.37 -25.64
C ARG A 223 -15.21 -0.09 -26.06
N GLY A 224 -14.99 0.03 -27.35
CA GLY A 224 -13.67 0.25 -27.95
C GLY A 224 -12.77 -0.99 -28.00
N CYS A 225 -13.22 -2.15 -27.50
CA CYS A 225 -12.49 -3.41 -27.66
C CYS A 225 -12.87 -4.09 -28.97
N THR A 226 -11.88 -4.74 -29.61
CA THR A 226 -12.21 -5.68 -30.69
C THR A 226 -12.86 -6.93 -30.12
N PRO A 227 -13.67 -7.67 -30.91
CA PRO A 227 -14.24 -8.94 -30.46
C PRO A 227 -13.22 -9.94 -29.94
N GLU A 228 -12.04 -10.02 -30.55
CA GLU A 228 -10.92 -10.86 -30.12
C GLU A 228 -10.43 -10.45 -28.72
N LEU A 229 -10.29 -9.13 -28.48
CA LEU A 229 -9.82 -8.61 -27.21
C LEU A 229 -10.86 -8.86 -26.11
N ALA A 230 -12.13 -8.58 -26.37
CA ALA A 230 -13.22 -8.83 -25.42
C ALA A 230 -13.34 -10.33 -25.09
N ALA A 231 -13.23 -11.22 -26.09
CA ALA A 231 -13.20 -12.66 -25.88
C ALA A 231 -11.99 -13.10 -25.04
N SER A 232 -10.81 -12.46 -25.21
CA SER A 232 -9.63 -12.76 -24.38
C SER A 232 -9.84 -12.36 -22.91
N TYR A 233 -10.58 -11.29 -22.63
CA TYR A 233 -10.94 -10.94 -21.26
C TYR A 233 -11.86 -11.98 -20.62
N LEU A 234 -12.83 -12.47 -21.37
CA LEU A 234 -13.72 -13.54 -20.91
C LEU A 234 -12.95 -14.84 -20.67
N LYS A 235 -11.92 -15.14 -21.50
CA LYS A 235 -11.05 -16.29 -21.27
C LYS A 235 -10.38 -16.23 -19.89
N SER A 236 -9.90 -15.08 -19.46
CA SER A 236 -9.36 -14.89 -18.10
C SER A 236 -10.42 -15.19 -17.02
N CYS A 237 -11.66 -14.75 -17.22
CA CYS A 237 -12.74 -15.06 -16.29
C CYS A 237 -13.05 -16.57 -16.22
N PHE A 238 -13.07 -17.25 -17.37
CA PHE A 238 -13.27 -18.71 -17.43
C PHE A 238 -12.14 -19.49 -16.72
N LEU A 239 -10.88 -19.04 -16.88
CA LEU A 239 -9.72 -19.62 -16.19
C LEU A 239 -9.79 -19.45 -14.67
N VAL A 240 -10.17 -18.25 -14.21
CA VAL A 240 -10.29 -17.94 -12.78
C VAL A 240 -11.45 -18.72 -12.13
N GLN A 241 -12.46 -19.11 -12.91
CA GLN A 241 -13.56 -19.99 -12.44
C GLN A 241 -13.12 -21.43 -12.12
N GLY A 242 -11.86 -21.78 -12.35
CA GLY A 242 -11.30 -23.08 -11.96
C GLY A 242 -11.35 -24.16 -13.03
N GLN A 243 -11.62 -23.80 -14.29
CA GLN A 243 -11.75 -24.76 -15.40
C GLN A 243 -10.49 -24.84 -16.29
N GLY A 244 -9.35 -24.32 -15.85
CA GLY A 244 -8.15 -24.15 -16.69
C GLY A 244 -7.17 -25.33 -16.72
N SER A 245 -7.43 -26.48 -16.09
CA SER A 245 -6.53 -27.62 -16.05
C SER A 245 -7.15 -28.91 -16.59
N GLY A 246 -6.39 -29.67 -17.34
CA GLY A 246 -6.85 -30.93 -17.94
C GLY A 246 -7.97 -30.73 -18.96
N ASP A 247 -9.05 -31.50 -18.86
CA ASP A 247 -10.24 -31.38 -19.72
C ASP A 247 -10.89 -29.98 -19.66
N GLY A 248 -10.64 -29.19 -18.59
CA GLY A 248 -11.14 -27.84 -18.41
C GLY A 248 -10.64 -26.86 -19.48
N ALA A 249 -9.42 -27.06 -20.03
CA ALA A 249 -8.86 -26.19 -21.08
C ALA A 249 -9.72 -26.18 -22.34
N PHE A 250 -10.24 -27.35 -22.74
CA PHE A 250 -11.14 -27.47 -23.89
C PHE A 250 -12.42 -26.63 -23.72
N TRP A 251 -13.02 -26.65 -22.54
CA TRP A 251 -14.25 -25.89 -22.25
C TRP A 251 -14.00 -24.39 -22.26
N VAL A 252 -12.85 -23.95 -21.72
CA VAL A 252 -12.44 -22.55 -21.74
C VAL A 252 -12.23 -22.08 -23.18
N ASP A 253 -11.52 -22.84 -24.00
CA ASP A 253 -11.23 -22.47 -25.40
C ASP A 253 -12.51 -22.46 -26.25
N SER A 254 -13.37 -23.47 -26.14
CA SER A 254 -14.66 -23.54 -26.86
C SER A 254 -15.62 -22.41 -26.45
N SER A 255 -15.68 -22.08 -25.16
CA SER A 255 -16.49 -20.95 -24.66
C SER A 255 -15.94 -19.61 -25.16
N THR A 256 -14.61 -19.47 -25.21
CA THR A 256 -13.95 -18.26 -25.75
C THR A 256 -14.23 -18.10 -27.25
N GLU A 257 -14.19 -19.20 -28.01
CA GLU A 257 -14.50 -19.20 -29.43
C GLU A 257 -15.96 -18.82 -29.69
N MET A 258 -16.89 -19.41 -28.95
CA MET A 258 -18.33 -19.06 -29.01
C MET A 258 -18.55 -17.57 -28.70
N ALA A 259 -17.94 -17.06 -27.62
CA ALA A 259 -18.04 -15.65 -27.25
C ALA A 259 -17.51 -14.74 -28.35
N ARG A 260 -16.36 -15.06 -28.95
CA ARG A 260 -15.77 -14.28 -30.05
C ARG A 260 -16.71 -14.16 -31.24
N HIS A 261 -17.34 -15.27 -31.68
CA HIS A 261 -18.26 -15.25 -32.81
C HIS A 261 -19.54 -14.50 -32.50
N CYS A 262 -20.10 -14.61 -31.31
CA CYS A 262 -21.22 -13.77 -30.85
C CYS A 262 -20.86 -12.29 -30.84
N LEU A 263 -19.69 -11.94 -30.28
CA LEU A 263 -19.20 -10.56 -30.25
C LEU A 263 -18.95 -9.99 -31.66
N ASN A 264 -18.45 -10.80 -32.60
CA ASN A 264 -18.32 -10.38 -34.00
C ASN A 264 -19.67 -10.00 -34.62
N LEU A 265 -20.71 -10.84 -34.42
CA LEU A 265 -22.06 -10.53 -34.91
C LEU A 265 -22.63 -9.26 -34.28
N LEU A 266 -22.48 -9.10 -32.95
CA LEU A 266 -22.94 -7.89 -32.26
C LEU A 266 -22.22 -6.64 -32.78
N ASN A 267 -20.89 -6.69 -32.88
CA ASN A 267 -20.09 -5.54 -33.33
C ASN A 267 -20.44 -5.11 -34.75
N LEU A 268 -20.72 -6.06 -35.64
CA LEU A 268 -21.05 -5.79 -37.03
C LEU A 268 -22.50 -5.32 -37.25
N LEU A 269 -23.45 -5.91 -36.53
CA LEU A 269 -24.89 -5.76 -36.82
C LEU A 269 -25.64 -4.95 -35.77
N ARG A 270 -25.18 -4.98 -34.52
CA ARG A 270 -25.79 -4.35 -33.34
C ARG A 270 -24.77 -3.62 -32.48
N PRO A 271 -23.99 -2.67 -33.02
CA PRO A 271 -22.93 -2.00 -32.26
C PRO A 271 -23.43 -1.28 -30.99
N HIS A 272 -24.70 -0.85 -30.96
CA HIS A 272 -25.34 -0.28 -29.78
C HIS A 272 -25.62 -1.30 -28.66
N GLN A 273 -25.65 -2.60 -28.97
CA GLN A 273 -25.79 -3.70 -28.01
C GLN A 273 -24.45 -4.37 -27.69
N TYR A 274 -23.35 -3.83 -28.22
CA TYR A 274 -22.01 -4.38 -28.01
C TYR A 274 -21.57 -4.17 -26.54
N SER A 275 -21.99 -5.09 -25.69
CA SER A 275 -21.78 -5.09 -24.25
C SER A 275 -21.78 -6.52 -23.71
N ILE A 276 -21.44 -6.69 -22.44
CA ILE A 276 -21.49 -8.01 -21.81
C ILE A 276 -22.91 -8.54 -21.64
N ALA A 277 -23.89 -7.66 -21.40
CA ALA A 277 -25.31 -8.05 -21.35
C ALA A 277 -25.80 -8.45 -22.74
N GLY A 278 -25.49 -7.68 -23.79
CA GLY A 278 -25.83 -8.04 -25.17
C GLY A 278 -25.20 -9.36 -25.61
N LEU A 279 -23.97 -9.67 -25.13
CA LEU A 279 -23.36 -10.96 -25.35
C LEU A 279 -24.15 -12.09 -24.65
N TYR A 280 -24.60 -11.88 -23.41
CA TYR A 280 -25.43 -12.84 -22.69
C TYR A 280 -26.69 -13.20 -23.50
N ASP A 281 -27.40 -12.18 -23.96
CA ASP A 281 -28.63 -12.37 -24.74
C ASP A 281 -28.41 -13.23 -25.98
N ILE A 282 -27.36 -12.91 -26.77
CA ILE A 282 -27.05 -13.66 -28.00
C ILE A 282 -26.52 -15.09 -27.72
N VAL A 283 -25.81 -15.29 -26.65
CA VAL A 283 -25.28 -16.62 -26.30
C VAL A 283 -26.42 -17.57 -25.90
N PHE A 284 -27.40 -17.09 -25.13
CA PHE A 284 -28.44 -17.95 -24.56
C PHE A 284 -29.75 -17.94 -25.35
N ASP A 285 -29.94 -17.00 -26.28
CA ASP A 285 -31.08 -16.96 -27.18
C ASP A 285 -30.69 -17.41 -28.60
N ASN A 286 -31.11 -18.65 -28.93
CA ASN A 286 -30.84 -19.23 -30.25
C ASN A 286 -31.60 -18.50 -31.37
N GLU A 287 -32.81 -17.99 -31.09
CA GLU A 287 -33.62 -17.30 -32.09
C GLU A 287 -33.00 -15.94 -32.40
N ALA A 288 -32.62 -15.18 -31.38
CA ALA A 288 -31.91 -13.90 -31.56
C ALA A 288 -30.61 -14.08 -32.33
N ARG A 289 -29.83 -15.13 -32.04
CA ARG A 289 -28.57 -15.43 -32.74
C ARG A 289 -28.81 -15.77 -34.21
N ASN A 290 -29.81 -16.63 -34.51
CA ASN A 290 -30.16 -16.99 -35.87
C ASN A 290 -30.71 -15.79 -36.67
N ALA A 291 -31.47 -14.91 -36.03
CA ALA A 291 -31.96 -13.65 -36.63
C ALA A 291 -30.80 -12.74 -37.05
N LEU A 292 -29.72 -12.64 -36.22
CA LEU A 292 -28.49 -11.89 -36.59
C LEU A 292 -27.77 -12.50 -37.80
N VAL A 293 -27.71 -13.82 -37.91
CA VAL A 293 -27.08 -14.49 -39.05
C VAL A 293 -27.88 -14.22 -40.33
N LEU A 294 -29.22 -14.25 -40.25
CA LEU A 294 -30.08 -13.92 -41.37
C LEU A 294 -29.92 -12.44 -41.78
N GLU A 295 -30.04 -11.51 -40.84
CA GLU A 295 -29.84 -10.08 -41.08
C GLU A 295 -28.50 -9.75 -41.73
N GLY A 296 -27.41 -10.37 -41.19
CA GLY A 296 -26.08 -10.16 -41.76
C GLY A 296 -25.92 -10.74 -43.16
N THR A 297 -26.68 -11.81 -43.49
CA THR A 297 -26.70 -12.36 -44.83
C THR A 297 -27.38 -11.41 -45.81
N GLU A 298 -28.47 -10.75 -45.39
CA GLU A 298 -29.17 -9.76 -46.18
C GLU A 298 -28.32 -8.49 -46.42
N LYS A 299 -27.56 -8.06 -45.42
CA LYS A 299 -26.71 -6.87 -45.45
C LYS A 299 -25.30 -7.13 -45.98
N LEU A 300 -24.95 -8.36 -46.40
CA LEU A 300 -23.62 -8.76 -46.76
C LEU A 300 -22.99 -7.89 -47.87
N ALA A 301 -23.80 -7.51 -48.87
CA ALA A 301 -23.32 -6.69 -49.99
C ALA A 301 -23.02 -5.23 -49.59
N GLU A 302 -23.51 -4.76 -48.46
CA GLU A 302 -23.29 -3.41 -47.92
C GLU A 302 -22.03 -3.33 -47.04
N MET A 303 -21.51 -4.46 -46.61
CA MET A 303 -20.35 -4.55 -45.73
C MET A 303 -19.03 -4.35 -46.48
N SER A 304 -17.99 -3.82 -45.79
CA SER A 304 -16.63 -3.81 -46.33
C SER A 304 -16.12 -5.24 -46.53
N ASP A 305 -15.12 -5.44 -47.43
CA ASP A 305 -14.48 -6.76 -47.65
C ASP A 305 -13.96 -7.40 -46.35
N ARG A 306 -13.51 -6.59 -45.39
CA ARG A 306 -13.08 -7.06 -44.08
C ARG A 306 -14.25 -7.57 -43.25
N ASP A 307 -15.31 -6.81 -43.20
CA ASP A 307 -16.50 -7.13 -42.39
C ASP A 307 -17.22 -8.34 -42.98
N GLN A 308 -17.28 -8.46 -44.33
CA GLN A 308 -17.80 -9.66 -45.00
C GLN A 308 -17.03 -10.92 -44.56
N ARG A 309 -15.70 -10.84 -44.49
CA ARG A 309 -14.86 -11.99 -44.06
C ARG A 309 -15.14 -12.35 -42.61
N LEU A 310 -15.22 -11.37 -41.70
CA LEU A 310 -15.56 -11.59 -40.27
C LEU A 310 -16.94 -12.17 -40.10
N PHE A 311 -17.95 -11.62 -40.81
CA PHE A 311 -19.30 -12.13 -40.79
C PHE A 311 -19.35 -13.60 -41.31
N ASN A 312 -18.76 -13.87 -42.48
CA ASN A 312 -18.74 -15.20 -43.08
C ASN A 312 -18.07 -16.23 -42.15
N GLN A 313 -17.00 -15.83 -41.44
CA GLN A 313 -16.34 -16.70 -40.48
C GLN A 313 -17.28 -17.05 -39.33
N SER A 314 -17.97 -16.06 -38.75
CA SER A 314 -18.86 -16.26 -37.61
C SER A 314 -20.16 -16.99 -38.02
N SER A 315 -20.70 -16.68 -39.19
CA SER A 315 -21.87 -17.39 -39.74
C SER A 315 -21.56 -18.86 -40.00
N ARG A 316 -20.41 -19.18 -40.60
CA ARG A 316 -19.97 -20.58 -40.81
C ARG A 316 -19.78 -21.33 -39.52
N PHE A 317 -19.23 -20.67 -38.48
CA PHE A 317 -19.12 -21.30 -37.17
C PHE A 317 -20.49 -21.74 -36.65
N PHE A 318 -21.51 -20.89 -36.69
CA PHE A 318 -22.83 -21.22 -36.19
C PHE A 318 -23.55 -22.26 -37.06
N VAL A 319 -23.47 -22.14 -38.35
CA VAL A 319 -24.19 -23.03 -39.27
C VAL A 319 -23.53 -24.41 -39.33
N ASN A 320 -22.19 -24.50 -39.45
CA ASN A 320 -21.50 -25.75 -39.76
C ASN A 320 -20.83 -26.39 -38.52
N VAL A 321 -20.39 -25.59 -37.53
CA VAL A 321 -19.67 -26.15 -36.37
C VAL A 321 -20.59 -26.28 -35.16
N TRP A 322 -21.21 -25.18 -34.75
CA TRP A 322 -22.05 -25.16 -33.55
C TRP A 322 -23.27 -26.10 -33.67
N ASN A 323 -23.92 -26.12 -34.80
CA ASN A 323 -25.08 -26.95 -35.03
C ASN A 323 -24.74 -28.45 -35.14
N GLU A 324 -23.51 -28.80 -35.52
CA GLU A 324 -23.04 -30.21 -35.57
C GLU A 324 -22.63 -30.75 -34.20
N HIS A 325 -22.37 -29.86 -33.21
CA HIS A 325 -22.10 -30.31 -31.86
C HIS A 325 -23.30 -31.08 -31.28
N ASP A 326 -23.06 -32.17 -30.57
CA ASP A 326 -24.08 -32.85 -29.83
C ASP A 326 -24.66 -31.97 -28.71
N GLU A 327 -25.84 -32.33 -28.22
CA GLU A 327 -26.54 -31.53 -27.19
C GLU A 327 -25.75 -31.45 -25.90
N LYS A 328 -25.04 -32.52 -25.52
CA LYS A 328 -24.23 -32.55 -24.29
C LYS A 328 -23.06 -31.61 -24.38
N LEU A 329 -22.36 -31.57 -25.51
CA LEU A 329 -21.25 -30.69 -25.76
C LEU A 329 -21.71 -29.21 -25.71
N ARG A 330 -22.80 -28.89 -26.41
CA ARG A 330 -23.39 -27.51 -26.36
C ARG A 330 -23.79 -27.12 -24.95
N LYS A 331 -24.45 -27.97 -24.18
CA LYS A 331 -24.85 -27.71 -22.80
C LYS A 331 -23.63 -27.45 -21.89
N ASN A 332 -22.53 -28.15 -22.07
CA ASN A 332 -21.32 -27.96 -21.28
C ASN A 332 -20.66 -26.60 -21.60
N ILE A 333 -20.54 -26.24 -22.88
CA ILE A 333 -20.00 -24.93 -23.30
C ILE A 333 -20.88 -23.80 -22.75
N LEU A 334 -22.20 -23.89 -22.93
CA LEU A 334 -23.14 -22.91 -22.38
C LEU A 334 -23.11 -22.85 -20.85
N GLY A 335 -22.92 -23.99 -20.17
CA GLY A 335 -22.76 -24.05 -18.72
C GLY A 335 -21.52 -23.29 -18.24
N THR A 336 -20.40 -23.44 -18.94
CA THR A 336 -19.17 -22.68 -18.65
C THR A 336 -19.38 -21.18 -18.86
N MET A 337 -20.04 -20.79 -19.95
CA MET A 337 -20.36 -19.39 -20.24
C MET A 337 -21.35 -18.81 -19.23
N ASN A 338 -22.38 -19.59 -18.83
CA ASN A 338 -23.37 -19.16 -17.87
C ASN A 338 -22.77 -18.81 -16.51
N ALA A 339 -21.78 -19.60 -16.05
CA ALA A 339 -21.12 -19.35 -14.77
C ALA A 339 -20.47 -17.94 -14.69
N VAL A 340 -20.03 -17.39 -15.83
CA VAL A 340 -19.36 -16.07 -15.90
C VAL A 340 -20.34 -14.98 -16.35
N LEU A 341 -21.21 -15.25 -17.31
CA LEU A 341 -22.05 -14.23 -17.94
C LEU A 341 -23.37 -13.96 -17.19
N SER A 342 -23.94 -14.99 -16.52
CA SER A 342 -25.26 -14.84 -15.87
C SER A 342 -25.32 -13.70 -14.83
N PRO A 343 -24.27 -13.40 -14.03
CA PRO A 343 -24.30 -12.27 -13.13
C PRO A 343 -24.55 -10.93 -13.85
N PHE A 344 -24.04 -10.80 -15.08
CA PHE A 344 -24.16 -9.56 -15.88
C PHE A 344 -25.52 -9.38 -16.56
N ALA A 345 -26.38 -10.38 -16.49
CA ALA A 345 -27.80 -10.25 -16.89
C ALA A 345 -28.67 -9.64 -15.78
N HIS A 346 -28.16 -9.53 -14.55
CA HIS A 346 -28.89 -8.89 -13.46
C HIS A 346 -29.02 -7.39 -13.72
N PRO A 347 -30.21 -6.76 -13.51
CA PRO A 347 -30.44 -5.35 -13.81
C PRO A 347 -29.36 -4.40 -13.27
N ASP A 348 -28.97 -4.53 -12.02
CA ASP A 348 -27.92 -3.68 -11.42
C ASP A 348 -26.57 -3.79 -12.15
N MET A 349 -26.23 -4.96 -12.67
CA MET A 349 -25.00 -5.18 -13.45
C MET A 349 -25.14 -4.63 -14.88
N VAL A 350 -26.32 -4.72 -15.46
CA VAL A 350 -26.64 -4.10 -16.76
C VAL A 350 -26.49 -2.59 -16.66
N ASP A 351 -27.04 -1.99 -15.62
CA ASP A 351 -26.95 -0.55 -15.36
C ASP A 351 -25.49 -0.12 -15.11
N ALA A 352 -24.70 -0.92 -14.41
CA ALA A 352 -23.30 -0.58 -14.12
C ALA A 352 -22.37 -0.78 -15.32
N PHE A 353 -22.65 -1.76 -16.23
CA PHE A 353 -21.66 -2.19 -17.23
C PHE A 353 -22.15 -2.25 -18.67
N SER A 354 -23.41 -1.91 -18.95
CA SER A 354 -23.98 -2.08 -20.29
C SER A 354 -24.80 -0.89 -20.78
N ILE A 355 -25.51 -0.19 -19.90
CA ILE A 355 -26.38 0.94 -20.24
C ILE A 355 -25.81 2.21 -19.63
N GLU A 356 -25.75 3.29 -20.41
CA GLU A 356 -25.29 4.59 -19.93
C GLU A 356 -26.17 5.10 -18.77
N SER A 357 -25.54 5.42 -17.64
CA SER A 357 -26.23 5.93 -16.45
C SER A 357 -26.56 7.42 -16.59
N GLU A 358 -27.46 7.94 -15.73
CA GLU A 358 -27.72 9.39 -15.62
C GLU A 358 -26.45 10.20 -15.29
N GLN A 359 -25.46 9.58 -14.66
CA GLN A 359 -24.17 10.17 -14.34
C GLN A 359 -23.16 10.09 -15.50
N GLY A 360 -23.55 9.50 -16.62
CA GLY A 360 -22.73 9.32 -17.81
C GLY A 360 -21.87 8.06 -17.77
N GLU A 361 -21.09 7.85 -18.83
CA GLU A 361 -20.16 6.75 -18.97
C GLU A 361 -18.73 7.18 -18.63
N ALA A 362 -18.02 6.34 -17.89
CA ALA A 362 -16.64 6.55 -17.50
C ALA A 362 -15.70 6.33 -18.71
N ASP A 363 -14.90 7.33 -19.04
CA ASP A 363 -13.81 7.20 -20.00
C ASP A 363 -12.49 6.97 -19.26
N MET A 364 -11.98 5.76 -19.35
CA MET A 364 -10.72 5.41 -18.67
C MET A 364 -9.51 6.19 -19.22
N THR A 365 -9.59 6.79 -20.41
CA THR A 365 -8.52 7.63 -20.95
C THR A 365 -8.28 8.89 -20.14
N GLU A 366 -9.27 9.36 -19.37
CA GLU A 366 -9.13 10.48 -18.44
C GLU A 366 -8.08 10.20 -17.34
N LEU A 367 -7.86 8.92 -16.96
CA LEU A 367 -6.78 8.55 -16.05
C LEU A 367 -5.42 9.03 -16.56
N VAL A 368 -5.20 8.89 -17.85
CA VAL A 368 -3.96 9.23 -18.52
C VAL A 368 -3.92 10.73 -18.86
N ASN A 369 -4.96 11.25 -19.49
CA ASN A 369 -4.95 12.60 -20.06
C ASN A 369 -5.21 13.68 -19.02
N ASP A 370 -6.17 13.47 -18.12
CA ASP A 370 -6.63 14.47 -17.17
C ASP A 370 -6.13 14.19 -15.74
N GLY A 371 -5.61 12.99 -15.52
CA GLY A 371 -5.23 12.53 -14.19
C GLY A 371 -6.44 12.19 -13.32
N ALA A 372 -7.56 11.78 -13.92
CA ALA A 372 -8.77 11.44 -13.16
C ALA A 372 -8.51 10.36 -12.11
N VAL A 373 -9.31 10.36 -11.05
CA VAL A 373 -9.32 9.31 -10.03
C VAL A 373 -10.65 8.57 -10.16
N PHE A 374 -10.58 7.29 -10.48
CA PHE A 374 -11.73 6.39 -10.53
C PHE A 374 -11.68 5.40 -9.37
N LEU A 375 -12.79 5.29 -8.68
CA LEU A 375 -13.03 4.27 -7.65
C LEU A 375 -14.07 3.29 -8.17
N VAL A 376 -13.69 2.04 -8.33
CA VAL A 376 -14.60 0.96 -8.71
C VAL A 376 -15.18 0.37 -7.44
N ASN A 377 -16.48 0.53 -7.26
CA ASN A 377 -17.21 0.10 -6.07
C ASN A 377 -18.37 -0.82 -6.45
N LEU A 378 -18.27 -2.09 -6.06
CA LEU A 378 -19.25 -3.13 -6.35
C LEU A 378 -19.56 -3.93 -5.08
N PRO A 379 -20.51 -3.46 -4.24
CA PRO A 379 -20.88 -4.16 -3.02
C PRO A 379 -21.32 -5.60 -3.29
N MET A 380 -20.62 -6.57 -2.69
CA MET A 380 -20.94 -8.00 -2.86
C MET A 380 -22.33 -8.36 -2.36
N THR A 381 -22.90 -7.57 -1.45
CA THR A 381 -24.27 -7.73 -0.94
C THR A 381 -25.33 -7.42 -2.00
N LYS A 382 -24.99 -6.58 -2.98
CA LYS A 382 -25.86 -6.19 -4.09
C LYS A 382 -25.57 -6.99 -5.36
N TYR A 383 -24.30 -7.08 -5.75
CA TYR A 383 -23.87 -7.66 -7.03
C TYR A 383 -23.54 -9.15 -6.94
N GLY A 384 -23.60 -9.76 -5.76
CA GLY A 384 -23.11 -11.11 -5.54
C GLY A 384 -21.57 -11.20 -5.60
N ARG A 385 -21.01 -12.20 -4.93
CA ARG A 385 -19.56 -12.36 -4.82
C ARG A 385 -18.89 -12.63 -6.16
N GLU A 386 -19.44 -13.55 -6.94
CA GLU A 386 -18.88 -13.96 -8.23
C GLU A 386 -19.05 -12.86 -9.28
N GLY A 387 -20.23 -12.22 -9.35
CA GLY A 387 -20.49 -11.12 -10.26
C GLY A 387 -19.55 -9.94 -10.04
N ALA A 388 -19.40 -9.49 -8.78
CA ALA A 388 -18.47 -8.44 -8.43
C ALA A 388 -17.02 -8.82 -8.79
N ARG A 389 -16.59 -10.06 -8.50
CA ARG A 389 -15.24 -10.56 -8.82
C ARG A 389 -14.94 -10.51 -10.31
N PHE A 390 -15.85 -11.00 -11.16
CA PHE A 390 -15.66 -10.96 -12.61
C PHE A 390 -15.66 -9.53 -13.15
N ALA A 391 -16.54 -8.67 -12.64
CA ALA A 391 -16.56 -7.27 -13.03
C ALA A 391 -15.25 -6.54 -12.68
N TYR A 392 -14.74 -6.71 -11.45
CA TYR A 392 -13.44 -6.17 -11.06
C TYR A 392 -12.32 -6.70 -11.97
N LEU A 393 -12.32 -8.00 -12.29
CA LEU A 393 -11.33 -8.61 -13.19
C LEU A 393 -11.40 -7.99 -14.60
N LEU A 394 -12.59 -7.84 -15.16
CA LEU A 394 -12.78 -7.25 -16.48
C LEU A 394 -12.36 -5.78 -16.53
N VAL A 395 -12.68 -5.00 -15.50
CA VAL A 395 -12.21 -3.60 -15.37
C VAL A 395 -10.68 -3.55 -15.31
N LYS A 396 -10.04 -4.44 -14.53
CA LYS A 396 -8.58 -4.56 -14.48
C LYS A 396 -7.98 -4.85 -15.86
N LEU A 397 -8.52 -5.83 -16.57
CA LEU A 397 -8.03 -6.22 -17.89
C LEU A 397 -8.17 -5.09 -18.91
N ARG A 398 -9.29 -4.36 -18.87
CA ARG A 398 -9.49 -3.18 -19.68
C ARG A 398 -8.46 -2.08 -19.38
N PHE A 399 -8.20 -1.81 -18.11
CA PHE A 399 -7.16 -0.88 -17.69
C PHE A 399 -5.78 -1.29 -18.20
N MET A 400 -5.40 -2.55 -18.00
CA MET A 400 -4.12 -3.08 -18.44
C MET A 400 -3.92 -2.92 -19.95
N ASN A 401 -4.97 -3.19 -20.73
CA ASN A 401 -4.91 -3.01 -22.19
C ASN A 401 -4.78 -1.54 -22.58
N MET A 402 -5.58 -0.66 -21.97
CA MET A 402 -5.48 0.79 -22.20
C MET A 402 -4.07 1.31 -21.91
N MET A 403 -3.45 0.88 -20.82
CA MET A 403 -2.09 1.28 -20.48
C MET A 403 -1.04 0.74 -21.46
N ARG A 404 -1.26 -0.44 -22.06
CA ARG A 404 -0.41 -0.94 -23.16
C ARG A 404 -0.60 -0.10 -24.44
N GLU A 405 -1.82 0.22 -24.79
CA GLU A 405 -2.18 1.02 -25.95
C GLU A 405 -1.59 2.44 -25.86
N ARG A 406 -1.53 3.02 -24.66
CA ARG A 406 -0.93 4.34 -24.40
C ARG A 406 0.43 4.52 -25.08
N ARG A 407 1.25 3.49 -25.11
CA ARG A 407 2.60 3.55 -25.72
C ARG A 407 2.58 3.84 -27.22
N THR A 408 1.48 3.50 -27.91
CA THR A 408 1.30 3.70 -29.35
C THR A 408 0.49 4.94 -29.68
N ARG A 409 -0.18 5.53 -28.68
CA ARG A 409 -1.06 6.69 -28.82
C ARG A 409 -0.30 7.95 -28.45
N GLN A 410 0.28 8.61 -29.48
CA GLN A 410 1.04 9.87 -29.29
C GLN A 410 0.15 11.05 -28.85
N ASP A 411 -1.15 10.97 -29.09
CA ASP A 411 -2.17 11.93 -28.67
C ASP A 411 -2.49 11.86 -27.15
N TRP A 412 -2.05 10.81 -26.47
CA TRP A 412 -2.24 10.65 -25.02
C TRP A 412 -1.03 11.17 -24.23
N ASN A 413 -1.29 11.62 -23.00
CA ASN A 413 -0.22 12.08 -22.11
C ASN A 413 0.75 10.93 -21.78
N GLN A 414 2.02 11.05 -22.20
CA GLN A 414 3.04 10.01 -22.05
C GLN A 414 3.77 10.09 -20.69
N ASP A 415 3.70 11.21 -19.99
CA ASP A 415 4.52 11.46 -18.79
C ASP A 415 3.79 11.28 -17.47
N ARG A 416 2.45 11.44 -17.47
CA ARG A 416 1.67 11.34 -16.23
C ARG A 416 1.73 9.93 -15.66
N PRO A 417 2.13 9.75 -14.38
CA PRO A 417 1.99 8.46 -13.73
C PRO A 417 0.51 8.11 -13.51
N VAL A 418 0.18 6.84 -13.66
CA VAL A 418 -1.17 6.32 -13.37
C VAL A 418 -1.04 5.20 -12.36
N ALA A 419 -1.68 5.37 -11.21
CA ALA A 419 -1.70 4.36 -10.17
C ALA A 419 -2.81 3.33 -10.42
N PHE A 420 -2.47 2.07 -10.25
CA PHE A 420 -3.40 0.97 -10.09
C PHE A 420 -3.37 0.56 -8.63
N VAL A 421 -4.50 0.71 -7.93
CA VAL A 421 -4.57 0.48 -6.48
C VAL A 421 -5.61 -0.57 -6.17
N CYS A 422 -5.19 -1.62 -5.46
CA CYS A 422 -6.10 -2.69 -5.04
C CYS A 422 -5.72 -3.20 -3.65
N ASP A 423 -6.60 -2.98 -2.68
CA ASP A 423 -6.57 -3.71 -1.41
C ASP A 423 -7.26 -5.07 -1.60
N GLU A 424 -6.68 -6.14 -1.09
CA GLU A 424 -7.11 -7.54 -1.34
C GLU A 424 -6.92 -8.00 -2.81
N TYR A 425 -5.73 -7.75 -3.37
CA TYR A 425 -5.41 -8.04 -4.77
C TYR A 425 -5.61 -9.50 -5.18
N GLN A 426 -5.48 -10.45 -4.24
CA GLN A 426 -5.75 -11.87 -4.49
C GLN A 426 -7.19 -12.14 -4.98
N ALA A 427 -8.14 -11.20 -4.75
CA ALA A 427 -9.51 -11.34 -5.23
C ALA A 427 -9.64 -11.25 -6.76
N ILE A 428 -8.70 -10.54 -7.42
CA ILE A 428 -8.75 -10.21 -8.85
C ILE A 428 -7.49 -10.64 -9.63
N VAL A 429 -6.60 -11.40 -9.00
CA VAL A 429 -5.40 -11.91 -9.67
C VAL A 429 -5.77 -12.88 -10.80
N ASP A 430 -5.06 -12.76 -11.91
CA ASP A 430 -5.21 -13.61 -13.10
C ASP A 430 -3.82 -14.14 -13.53
N PRO A 431 -3.65 -15.46 -13.70
CA PRO A 431 -2.36 -16.07 -13.95
C PRO A 431 -1.68 -15.63 -15.25
N ILE A 432 -2.46 -15.24 -16.25
CA ILE A 432 -1.94 -14.88 -17.58
C ILE A 432 -1.67 -13.38 -17.66
N SER A 433 -2.69 -12.57 -17.42
CA SER A 433 -2.59 -11.13 -17.66
C SER A 433 -1.69 -10.42 -16.67
N ASP A 434 -1.64 -10.87 -15.40
CA ASP A 434 -0.81 -10.26 -14.38
C ASP A 434 0.68 -10.53 -14.59
N THR A 435 1.05 -11.74 -15.00
CA THR A 435 2.45 -12.04 -15.33
C THR A 435 2.94 -11.21 -16.51
N ASP A 436 2.13 -11.07 -17.56
CA ASP A 436 2.50 -10.34 -18.78
C ASP A 436 2.48 -8.81 -18.58
N PHE A 437 1.50 -8.27 -17.85
CA PHE A 437 1.36 -6.83 -17.69
C PHE A 437 2.40 -6.24 -16.74
N TRP A 438 2.55 -6.82 -15.54
CA TRP A 438 3.44 -6.25 -14.52
C TRP A 438 4.91 -6.28 -14.93
N ASP A 439 5.32 -7.24 -15.74
CA ASP A 439 6.66 -7.27 -16.35
C ASP A 439 6.92 -6.02 -17.23
N LYS A 440 5.90 -5.52 -17.91
CA LYS A 440 5.99 -4.42 -18.89
C LYS A 440 5.47 -3.08 -18.36
N SER A 441 4.86 -3.06 -17.18
CA SER A 441 4.13 -1.90 -16.61
C SER A 441 4.98 -0.65 -16.45
N ARG A 442 6.28 -0.79 -16.15
CA ARG A 442 7.22 0.33 -16.07
C ARG A 442 7.22 1.19 -17.34
N SER A 443 7.18 0.57 -18.51
CA SER A 443 7.20 1.28 -19.80
C SER A 443 5.91 2.04 -20.10
N THR A 444 4.82 1.73 -19.39
CA THR A 444 3.52 2.38 -19.53
C THR A 444 3.28 3.50 -18.50
N ARG A 445 4.26 3.78 -17.64
CA ARG A 445 4.14 4.72 -16.51
C ARG A 445 3.07 4.31 -15.48
N THR A 446 2.77 3.03 -15.39
CA THR A 446 1.87 2.49 -14.37
C THR A 446 2.64 2.30 -13.06
N ILE A 447 2.01 2.68 -11.97
CA ILE A 447 2.47 2.41 -10.60
C ILE A 447 1.46 1.46 -9.97
N GLY A 448 1.82 0.17 -9.88
CA GLY A 448 1.01 -0.81 -9.15
C GLY A 448 1.19 -0.64 -7.65
N ILE A 449 0.11 -0.46 -6.92
CA ILE A 449 0.07 -0.47 -5.45
C ILE A 449 -0.98 -1.49 -5.04
N VAL A 450 -0.53 -2.68 -4.69
CA VAL A 450 -1.43 -3.77 -4.34
C VAL A 450 -1.16 -4.25 -2.93
N SER A 451 -2.21 -4.67 -2.23
CA SER A 451 -2.03 -5.26 -0.90
C SER A 451 -2.72 -6.61 -0.77
N MET A 452 -2.19 -7.44 0.11
CA MET A 452 -2.76 -8.73 0.47
C MET A 452 -2.30 -9.16 1.87
N GLN A 453 -2.90 -10.22 2.39
CA GLN A 453 -2.57 -10.68 3.74
C GLN A 453 -1.20 -11.35 3.80
N GLY A 454 -0.83 -12.07 2.75
CA GLY A 454 0.45 -12.75 2.65
C GLY A 454 0.62 -13.48 1.32
N VAL A 455 1.79 -14.05 1.10
CA VAL A 455 2.14 -14.82 -0.10
C VAL A 455 1.25 -16.07 -0.24
N ALA A 456 0.84 -16.71 0.87
CA ALA A 456 -0.07 -17.85 0.83
C ALA A 456 -1.42 -17.50 0.19
N SER A 457 -1.94 -16.29 0.41
CA SER A 457 -3.19 -15.82 -0.20
C SER A 457 -3.06 -15.71 -1.72
N LEU A 458 -1.92 -15.24 -2.23
CA LEU A 458 -1.64 -15.18 -3.66
C LEU A 458 -1.55 -16.59 -4.27
N VAL A 459 -0.79 -17.49 -3.63
CA VAL A 459 -0.63 -18.87 -4.10
C VAL A 459 -1.99 -19.58 -4.16
N HIS A 460 -2.82 -19.41 -3.12
CA HIS A 460 -4.16 -19.99 -3.07
C HIS A 460 -5.06 -19.47 -4.20
N ALA A 461 -5.07 -18.15 -4.43
CA ALA A 461 -5.86 -17.50 -5.48
C ALA A 461 -5.47 -17.96 -6.90
N LEU A 462 -4.21 -18.37 -7.08
CA LEU A 462 -3.66 -18.92 -8.34
C LEU A 462 -3.78 -20.46 -8.43
N GLY A 463 -4.71 -21.08 -7.68
CA GLY A 463 -4.92 -22.53 -7.72
C GLY A 463 -3.74 -23.35 -7.18
N ASN A 464 -3.03 -22.82 -6.20
CA ASN A 464 -1.81 -23.38 -5.58
C ASN A 464 -0.60 -23.48 -6.54
N ASN A 465 -0.58 -22.70 -7.63
CA ASN A 465 0.55 -22.63 -8.55
C ASN A 465 1.61 -21.66 -8.03
N LYS A 466 2.60 -22.19 -7.30
CA LYS A 466 3.69 -21.41 -6.73
C LYS A 466 4.56 -20.72 -7.78
N ALA A 467 4.81 -21.36 -8.91
CA ALA A 467 5.67 -20.80 -9.95
C ALA A 467 5.06 -19.52 -10.57
N VAL A 468 3.74 -19.51 -10.79
CA VAL A 468 3.02 -18.31 -11.27
C VAL A 468 3.02 -17.23 -10.19
N ALA A 469 2.81 -17.59 -8.91
CA ALA A 469 2.88 -16.64 -7.81
C ALA A 469 4.26 -15.98 -7.71
N GLU A 470 5.33 -16.74 -7.82
CA GLU A 470 6.70 -16.23 -7.83
C GLU A 470 6.96 -15.31 -9.03
N ALA A 471 6.49 -15.67 -10.23
CA ALA A 471 6.60 -14.84 -11.43
C ALA A 471 5.89 -13.48 -11.25
N ILE A 472 4.71 -13.46 -10.63
CA ILE A 472 4.01 -12.21 -10.31
C ILE A 472 4.79 -11.41 -9.26
N LEU A 473 5.26 -12.05 -8.16
CA LEU A 473 6.00 -11.38 -7.10
C LEU A 473 7.31 -10.76 -7.58
N GLN A 474 7.99 -11.34 -8.57
CA GLN A 474 9.20 -10.76 -9.17
C GLN A 474 8.94 -9.41 -9.83
N ASN A 475 7.72 -9.15 -10.31
CA ASN A 475 7.33 -7.92 -10.96
C ASN A 475 6.94 -6.81 -9.97
N PHE A 476 6.79 -7.14 -8.69
CA PHE A 476 6.60 -6.21 -7.58
C PHE A 476 7.89 -6.08 -6.80
N ARG A 477 8.78 -5.21 -7.28
CA ARG A 477 10.13 -5.08 -6.72
C ARG A 477 10.18 -4.29 -5.42
N GLN A 478 9.15 -3.48 -5.14
CA GLN A 478 9.05 -2.70 -3.92
C GLN A 478 8.08 -3.42 -2.97
N ARG A 479 8.60 -4.01 -1.90
CA ARG A 479 7.83 -4.81 -0.95
C ARG A 479 7.78 -4.13 0.39
N ILE A 480 6.59 -3.82 0.87
CA ILE A 480 6.33 -3.24 2.18
C ILE A 480 5.66 -4.33 3.01
N ILE A 481 6.30 -4.76 4.08
CA ILE A 481 5.85 -5.92 4.85
C ILE A 481 5.60 -5.49 6.29
N PHE A 482 4.34 -5.41 6.67
CA PHE A 482 3.91 -5.22 8.04
C PHE A 482 3.94 -6.57 8.79
N ARG A 483 3.80 -6.51 10.10
CA ARG A 483 3.74 -7.70 10.93
C ARG A 483 2.81 -8.75 10.35
N THR A 484 3.33 -9.96 10.17
CA THR A 484 2.61 -11.11 9.62
C THR A 484 3.09 -12.41 10.29
N GLU A 485 2.21 -13.39 10.34
CA GLU A 485 2.49 -14.75 10.79
C GLU A 485 2.40 -15.75 9.62
N ASP A 486 2.22 -15.26 8.39
CA ASP A 486 2.16 -16.10 7.19
C ASP A 486 3.53 -16.72 6.88
N GLU A 487 3.65 -18.04 7.05
CA GLU A 487 4.91 -18.78 6.85
C GLU A 487 5.45 -18.66 5.42
N ALA A 488 4.57 -18.57 4.42
CA ALA A 488 5.00 -18.38 3.03
C ALA A 488 5.66 -17.00 2.83
N THR A 489 5.11 -15.96 3.47
CA THR A 489 5.73 -14.62 3.47
C THR A 489 7.03 -14.61 4.26
N LEU A 490 7.08 -15.23 5.43
CA LEU A 490 8.31 -15.32 6.24
C LEU A 490 9.42 -16.06 5.49
N ARG A 491 9.10 -17.13 4.78
CA ARG A 491 10.05 -17.85 3.93
C ARG A 491 10.53 -16.96 2.79
N HIS A 492 9.63 -16.27 2.11
CA HIS A 492 9.99 -15.33 1.04
C HIS A 492 10.96 -14.24 1.51
N ILE A 493 10.75 -13.68 2.72
CA ILE A 493 11.67 -12.71 3.34
C ILE A 493 13.05 -13.32 3.53
N ARG A 494 13.14 -14.52 4.13
CA ARG A 494 14.39 -15.23 4.37
C ARG A 494 15.15 -15.53 3.08
N ASP A 495 14.43 -15.98 2.05
CA ASP A 495 15.01 -16.31 0.75
C ASP A 495 15.59 -15.07 0.04
N VAL A 496 14.95 -13.91 0.19
CA VAL A 496 15.41 -12.65 -0.42
C VAL A 496 16.55 -12.01 0.35
N LEU A 497 16.44 -11.92 1.68
CA LEU A 497 17.44 -11.24 2.52
C LEU A 497 18.65 -12.11 2.85
N GLY A 498 18.49 -13.43 2.82
CA GLY A 498 19.56 -14.38 3.11
C GLY A 498 19.88 -14.52 4.60
N GLN A 499 21.08 -15.02 4.85
CA GLN A 499 21.59 -15.36 6.18
C GLN A 499 22.90 -14.64 6.45
N VAL A 500 23.18 -14.37 7.73
CA VAL A 500 24.44 -13.83 8.21
C VAL A 500 25.11 -14.81 9.14
N ASP A 501 26.44 -14.81 9.15
CA ASP A 501 27.23 -15.57 10.10
C ASP A 501 27.35 -14.75 11.40
N VAL A 502 26.81 -15.26 12.50
CA VAL A 502 26.87 -14.63 13.82
C VAL A 502 27.78 -15.43 14.71
N LEU A 503 28.71 -14.74 15.35
CA LEU A 503 29.58 -15.35 16.38
C LEU A 503 28.76 -15.54 17.66
N MET A 504 28.44 -16.80 17.97
CA MET A 504 27.79 -17.16 19.22
C MET A 504 28.85 -17.54 20.24
N THR A 505 28.90 -16.77 21.31
CA THR A 505 29.77 -17.08 22.45
C THR A 505 28.93 -17.71 23.55
N SER A 506 29.22 -18.95 23.91
CA SER A 506 28.64 -19.62 25.06
C SER A 506 29.67 -19.71 26.19
N THR A 507 29.36 -19.12 27.33
CA THR A 507 30.14 -19.29 28.56
C THR A 507 29.55 -20.44 29.35
N GLY A 508 30.34 -21.49 29.48
CA GLY A 508 30.01 -22.64 30.34
C GLY A 508 30.71 -22.47 31.69
N TYR A 509 29.93 -22.46 32.76
CA TYR A 509 30.46 -22.49 34.14
C TYR A 509 30.28 -23.90 34.68
N SER A 510 31.39 -24.57 35.04
CA SER A 510 31.31 -25.84 35.77
C SER A 510 32.11 -25.76 37.06
N ALA A 511 31.43 -25.93 38.17
CA ALA A 511 32.03 -26.10 39.48
C ALA A 511 31.88 -27.59 39.88
N SER A 512 32.98 -28.24 40.18
CA SER A 512 32.93 -29.60 40.73
C SER A 512 33.66 -29.64 42.08
N GLU A 513 32.94 -30.06 43.11
CA GLU A 513 33.51 -30.43 44.39
C GLU A 513 33.66 -31.95 44.44
N SER A 514 34.84 -32.44 44.68
CA SER A 514 35.06 -33.86 44.93
C SER A 514 35.71 -34.07 46.32
N GLU A 515 35.01 -34.85 47.13
CA GLU A 515 35.54 -35.35 48.42
C GLU A 515 36.17 -36.71 48.15
N THR A 516 37.46 -36.80 48.34
CA THR A 516 38.17 -38.09 48.25
C THR A 516 38.68 -38.50 49.64
N ILE A 517 38.21 -39.63 50.14
CA ILE A 517 38.68 -40.24 51.34
C ILE A 517 39.83 -41.17 50.97
N SER A 518 41.09 -40.77 51.26
CA SER A 518 42.29 -41.59 51.00
C SER A 518 42.87 -42.08 52.32
N GLY A 519 42.47 -43.30 52.67
CA GLY A 519 43.15 -44.06 53.77
C GLY A 519 42.71 -43.72 55.20
N VAL A 520 42.78 -44.69 56.06
CA VAL A 520 42.60 -44.56 57.54
C VAL A 520 43.95 -44.61 58.16
N ASN A 521 44.34 -43.57 58.94
CA ASN A 521 45.60 -43.54 59.69
C ASN A 521 45.56 -44.56 60.84
N ALA A 522 46.71 -45.00 61.31
CA ALA A 522 46.87 -45.97 62.41
C ALA A 522 46.15 -45.53 63.72
N PHE A 523 45.63 -44.30 63.82
CA PHE A 523 44.90 -43.75 64.96
C PHE A 523 43.40 -43.46 64.61
N GLY A 524 42.84 -44.02 63.50
CA GLY A 524 41.40 -43.92 63.18
C GLY A 524 40.95 -42.59 62.56
N GLY A 525 41.86 -41.68 62.21
CA GLY A 525 41.55 -40.44 61.54
C GLY A 525 41.42 -40.64 60.03
N LYS A 526 40.36 -40.12 59.44
CA LYS A 526 40.15 -40.08 57.96
C LYS A 526 40.90 -38.88 57.39
N ASN A 527 41.75 -39.12 56.37
CA ASN A 527 42.29 -38.01 55.58
C ASN A 527 41.30 -37.61 54.52
N LEU A 528 40.68 -36.49 54.76
CA LEU A 528 39.81 -35.83 53.77
C LEU A 528 40.63 -34.87 52.92
N SER A 529 40.68 -35.07 51.62
CA SER A 529 41.12 -34.03 50.70
C SER A 529 39.93 -33.46 49.96
N LEU A 530 39.64 -32.22 50.21
CA LEU A 530 38.71 -31.45 49.42
C LEU A 530 39.44 -30.84 48.22
N SER A 531 39.02 -31.16 47.03
CA SER A 531 39.48 -30.46 45.86
C SER A 531 38.25 -29.78 45.20
N SER A 532 38.25 -28.47 45.10
CA SER A 532 37.32 -27.71 44.29
C SER A 532 38.01 -27.30 43.00
N SER A 533 37.41 -27.57 41.87
CA SER A 533 37.86 -27.04 40.59
C SER A 533 36.73 -26.24 39.98
N GLU A 534 37.00 -24.99 39.71
CA GLU A 534 36.15 -24.12 38.89
C GLU A 534 36.77 -24.04 37.50
N SER A 535 36.00 -24.34 36.46
CA SER A 535 36.46 -24.12 35.10
C SER A 535 35.44 -23.26 34.38
N GLU A 536 35.92 -22.19 33.82
CA GLU A 536 35.20 -21.32 32.91
C GLU A 536 35.64 -21.67 31.50
N SER A 537 34.71 -22.10 30.68
CA SER A 537 34.95 -22.37 29.25
C SER A 537 34.17 -21.40 28.40
N GLU A 538 34.89 -20.63 27.59
CA GLU A 538 34.30 -19.78 26.57
C GLU A 538 34.42 -20.51 25.23
N ASN A 539 33.26 -20.84 24.65
CA ASN A 539 33.21 -21.53 23.36
C ASN A 539 32.57 -20.61 22.34
N SER A 540 33.35 -20.19 21.35
CA SER A 540 32.87 -19.34 20.27
C SER A 540 32.63 -20.18 19.02
N SER A 541 31.42 -20.18 18.50
CA SER A 541 31.06 -20.84 17.24
C SER A 541 30.36 -19.89 16.28
N MET A 542 30.75 -19.96 15.00
CA MET A 542 30.03 -19.26 13.93
C MET A 542 28.76 -20.03 13.63
N GLN A 543 27.60 -19.37 13.77
CA GLN A 543 26.29 -19.92 13.41
C GLN A 543 25.62 -19.05 12.35
N ARG A 544 25.05 -19.69 11.34
CA ARG A 544 24.22 -19.02 10.36
C ARG A 544 22.84 -18.73 10.94
N GLN A 545 22.45 -17.47 10.90
CA GLN A 545 21.13 -17.02 11.32
C GLN A 545 20.49 -16.21 10.19
N ASP A 546 19.14 -16.27 10.11
CA ASP A 546 18.40 -15.44 9.18
C ASP A 546 18.68 -13.96 9.49
N LEU A 547 18.98 -13.17 8.46
CA LEU A 547 19.26 -11.75 8.62
C LEU A 547 18.04 -11.02 9.22
N PHE A 548 16.85 -11.45 8.84
CA PHE A 548 15.58 -11.01 9.41
C PHE A 548 14.69 -12.25 9.66
N GLY A 549 14.56 -12.62 10.90
CA GLY A 549 13.88 -13.85 11.31
C GLY A 549 12.41 -13.64 11.71
N SER A 550 11.74 -14.75 12.03
CA SER A 550 10.34 -14.73 12.50
C SER A 550 10.18 -13.94 13.81
N ASN A 551 11.19 -13.94 14.69
CA ASN A 551 11.16 -13.15 15.92
C ASN A 551 11.23 -11.65 15.65
N ASP A 552 12.02 -11.22 14.67
CA ASP A 552 12.10 -9.82 14.27
C ASP A 552 10.72 -9.36 13.73
N MET A 553 10.10 -10.17 12.87
CA MET A 553 8.76 -9.88 12.34
C MET A 553 7.70 -9.76 13.44
N ARG A 554 7.75 -10.64 14.45
CA ARG A 554 6.82 -10.61 15.59
C ARG A 554 7.02 -9.40 16.48
N SER A 555 8.26 -8.90 16.60
CA SER A 555 8.61 -7.73 17.41
C SER A 555 8.21 -6.40 16.76
N LEU A 556 7.90 -6.38 15.44
CA LEU A 556 7.45 -5.17 14.75
C LEU A 556 6.14 -4.69 15.34
N SER A 557 6.12 -3.46 15.87
CA SER A 557 4.88 -2.76 16.17
C SER A 557 4.23 -2.26 14.88
N ALA A 558 2.96 -1.82 14.99
CA ALA A 558 2.23 -1.33 13.84
C ALA A 558 2.88 -0.09 13.17
N ASP A 559 3.71 0.67 13.92
CA ASP A 559 4.39 1.87 13.41
C ASP A 559 5.63 1.57 12.57
N TYR A 560 5.95 0.30 12.37
CA TYR A 560 7.10 -0.14 11.59
C TYR A 560 6.70 -1.15 10.52
N CYS A 561 7.42 -1.11 9.41
CA CYS A 561 7.36 -2.13 8.36
C CYS A 561 8.75 -2.49 7.89
N LEU A 562 8.92 -3.69 7.39
CA LEU A 562 10.11 -4.08 6.65
C LEU A 562 9.92 -3.67 5.18
N PHE A 563 10.82 -2.87 4.66
CA PHE A 563 10.91 -2.56 3.24
C PHE A 563 12.02 -3.40 2.61
N ILE A 564 11.70 -4.04 1.50
CA ILE A 564 12.63 -4.78 0.65
C ILE A 564 12.45 -4.27 -0.77
N GLY A 565 13.47 -3.63 -1.34
CA GLY A 565 13.31 -3.05 -2.65
C GLY A 565 14.60 -2.60 -3.34
N ASN A 566 14.42 -1.88 -4.45
CA ASN A 566 15.52 -1.32 -5.22
C ASN A 566 15.25 0.16 -5.51
N ILE A 567 16.17 1.01 -5.10
CA ILE A 567 16.16 2.43 -5.42
C ILE A 567 17.33 2.70 -6.37
N GLY A 568 17.01 3.17 -7.58
CA GLY A 568 17.98 3.16 -8.67
C GLY A 568 18.48 1.75 -8.97
N ASP A 569 19.80 1.56 -8.91
CA ASP A 569 20.47 0.29 -9.15
C ASP A 569 20.90 -0.43 -7.85
N HIS A 570 20.54 0.12 -6.69
CA HIS A 570 20.95 -0.41 -5.38
C HIS A 570 19.79 -1.10 -4.67
N ALA A 571 20.09 -2.22 -4.02
CA ALA A 571 19.16 -2.83 -3.08
C ALA A 571 19.01 -1.91 -1.85
N VAL A 572 17.79 -1.76 -1.38
CA VAL A 572 17.44 -1.04 -0.16
C VAL A 572 16.52 -1.93 0.66
N ASP A 573 17.04 -2.45 1.75
CA ASP A 573 16.34 -3.39 2.62
C ASP A 573 16.47 -2.89 4.06
N GLU A 574 15.41 -2.34 4.61
CA GLU A 574 15.46 -1.74 5.94
C GLU A 574 14.08 -1.72 6.64
N VAL A 575 14.11 -1.69 7.96
CA VAL A 575 12.92 -1.42 8.76
C VAL A 575 12.63 0.09 8.73
N LEU A 576 11.44 0.44 8.32
CA LEU A 576 11.00 1.83 8.22
C LEU A 576 9.99 2.17 9.31
N ALA A 577 10.15 3.34 9.90
CA ALA A 577 9.14 3.98 10.73
C ALA A 577 8.10 4.66 9.82
N VAL A 578 6.83 4.28 9.97
CA VAL A 578 5.71 4.76 9.15
C VAL A 578 4.67 5.44 10.00
N LYS A 579 4.16 6.57 9.52
CA LYS A 579 3.13 7.34 10.24
C LYS A 579 1.75 7.04 9.66
N PRO A 580 0.74 6.77 10.50
CA PRO A 580 -0.61 6.57 10.00
C PRO A 580 -1.20 7.87 9.46
N LEU A 581 -1.95 7.75 8.37
CA LEU A 581 -2.82 8.78 7.84
C LEU A 581 -4.26 8.28 7.99
N TYR A 582 -4.89 8.68 9.09
CA TYR A 582 -6.33 8.47 9.29
C TYR A 582 -7.08 9.61 8.62
N VAL A 583 -8.05 9.28 7.83
CA VAL A 583 -8.96 10.22 7.18
C VAL A 583 -10.35 9.92 7.74
N ASN A 584 -10.91 10.89 8.48
CA ASN A 584 -12.24 10.81 9.08
C ASN A 584 -13.28 11.44 8.15
#